data_d5b8910b9fc76b638f1ad93b4aa9998d
#
_entry.id   d5b8910b9fc76b638f1ad93b4aa9998d
#
_cell.length_a   1.000
_cell.length_b   1.000
_cell.length_c   1.000
_cell.angle_alpha   90.00
_cell.angle_beta   90.00
_cell.angle_gamma   90.00
#
_symmetry.space_group_name_H-M   'P 1'
#
loop_
_entity.id
_entity.type
_entity.pdbx_description
1 polymer ?
#
loop_
_entity_poly.entity_id
_entity_poly.type
_entity_poly.pdbx_seq_one_letter_code
_entity_poly.pdbx_strand_id
1 'polypeptide(L)'
;KYPEYAYKYIELFTSEDIQKYAYENYNVLPTIDALYKDENLVAEHEELAKFYPQFATTHPRPQLADYSEWSNTVQPLFSAALSGSTSIEDALNQAEEVSESFVN
;
A
#
# COMPACT_ATOMS: atom_id res chain seq x y z
N LYS A 1 5.03 -2.48 29.68
CA LYS A 1 5.40 -3.25 30.89
C LYS A 1 6.62 -4.13 30.63
N TYR A 2 6.86 -4.51 29.37
CA TYR A 2 7.98 -5.36 28.94
C TYR A 2 8.58 -4.84 27.62
N PRO A 3 9.30 -3.70 27.65
CA PRO A 3 9.81 -3.06 26.42
C PRO A 3 10.80 -3.93 25.64
N GLU A 4 11.56 -4.78 26.33
CA GLU A 4 12.51 -5.71 25.71
C GLU A 4 11.82 -6.76 24.83
N TYR A 5 10.64 -7.21 25.20
CA TYR A 5 9.87 -8.14 24.36
C TYR A 5 9.19 -7.43 23.20
N ALA A 6 8.71 -6.21 23.40
CA ALA A 6 8.18 -5.39 22.32
C ALA A 6 9.24 -5.10 21.25
N TYR A 7 10.47 -4.80 21.69
CA TYR A 7 11.59 -4.58 20.77
C TYR A 7 11.93 -5.85 19.96
N LYS A 8 12.03 -7.00 20.63
CA LYS A 8 12.26 -8.30 19.97
C LYS A 8 11.16 -8.66 18.98
N TYR A 9 9.92 -8.32 19.30
CA TYR A 9 8.80 -8.53 18.39
C TYR A 9 8.95 -7.69 17.11
N ILE A 10 9.28 -6.40 17.26
CA ILE A 10 9.53 -5.52 16.12
C ILE A 10 10.72 -6.03 15.29
N GLU A 11 11.84 -6.37 15.94
CA GLU A 11 13.04 -6.92 15.29
C GLU A 11 12.72 -8.18 14.47
N LEU A 12 11.91 -9.09 15.03
CA LEU A 12 11.47 -10.28 14.31
C LEU A 12 10.64 -9.94 13.08
N PHE A 13 9.63 -9.09 13.21
CA PHE A 13 8.71 -8.73 12.11
C PHE A 13 9.36 -7.86 11.04
N THR A 14 10.48 -7.21 11.36
CA THR A 14 11.28 -6.44 10.40
C THR A 14 12.48 -7.22 9.85
N SER A 15 12.64 -8.50 10.21
CA SER A 15 13.70 -9.34 9.66
C SER A 15 13.43 -9.75 8.22
N GLU A 16 14.50 -9.96 7.45
CA GLU A 16 14.40 -10.39 6.05
C GLU A 16 13.62 -11.70 5.90
N ASP A 17 13.89 -12.69 6.75
CA ASP A 17 13.27 -14.00 6.70
C ASP A 17 11.74 -13.93 6.87
N ILE A 18 11.27 -13.14 7.85
CA ILE A 18 9.84 -12.98 8.09
C ILE A 18 9.17 -12.17 6.99
N GLN A 19 9.82 -11.13 6.48
CA GLN A 19 9.24 -10.34 5.39
C GLN A 19 9.21 -11.11 4.06
N LYS A 20 10.23 -11.91 3.77
CA LYS A 20 10.23 -12.84 2.65
C LYS A 20 9.08 -13.85 2.78
N TYR A 21 8.97 -14.51 3.94
CA TYR A 21 7.88 -15.44 4.23
C TYR A 21 6.49 -14.79 4.08
N ALA A 22 6.31 -13.57 4.58
CA ALA A 22 5.06 -12.83 4.48
C ALA A 22 4.70 -12.49 3.02
N TYR A 23 5.69 -12.17 2.21
CA TYR A 23 5.49 -11.94 0.80
C TYR A 23 5.09 -13.24 0.06
N GLU A 24 5.87 -14.30 0.19
CA GLU A 24 5.64 -15.58 -0.49
C GLU A 24 4.31 -16.25 -0.14
N ASN A 25 3.82 -16.07 1.10
CA ASN A 25 2.61 -16.76 1.57
C ASN A 25 1.35 -15.88 1.62
N TYR A 26 1.51 -14.56 1.72
CA TYR A 26 0.40 -13.63 1.94
C TYR A 26 0.41 -12.42 1.00
N ASN A 27 1.34 -12.32 0.06
CA ASN A 27 1.53 -11.19 -0.85
C ASN A 27 1.70 -9.84 -0.13
N VAL A 28 2.30 -9.84 1.07
CA VAL A 28 2.61 -8.61 1.81
C VAL A 28 3.93 -8.07 1.29
N LEU A 29 3.89 -6.92 0.60
CA LEU A 29 5.09 -6.30 0.03
C LEU A 29 6.15 -6.03 1.12
N PRO A 30 7.40 -6.48 0.91
CA PRO A 30 8.49 -6.23 1.85
C PRO A 30 8.78 -4.74 2.02
N THR A 31 9.27 -4.34 3.20
CA THR A 31 9.77 -2.99 3.46
C THR A 31 11.30 -2.91 3.43
N ILE A 32 11.97 -4.04 3.18
CA ILE A 32 13.43 -4.18 3.13
C ILE A 32 13.90 -4.11 1.68
N ASP A 33 14.73 -3.14 1.38
CA ASP A 33 15.31 -2.88 0.05
C ASP A 33 16.05 -4.10 -0.52
N ALA A 34 16.77 -4.86 0.32
CA ALA A 34 17.53 -6.04 -0.08
C ALA A 34 16.66 -7.11 -0.74
N LEU A 35 15.41 -7.29 -0.29
CA LEU A 35 14.50 -8.30 -0.86
C LEU A 35 14.06 -7.98 -2.30
N TYR A 36 14.02 -6.70 -2.68
CA TYR A 36 13.75 -6.29 -4.06
C TYR A 36 14.97 -6.45 -4.98
N LYS A 37 16.13 -6.73 -4.41
CA LYS A 37 17.41 -6.95 -5.10
C LYS A 37 17.89 -8.39 -5.00
N ASP A 38 17.17 -9.26 -4.29
CA ASP A 38 17.44 -10.69 -4.23
C ASP A 38 17.11 -11.33 -5.59
N GLU A 39 18.15 -11.76 -6.32
CA GLU A 39 18.00 -12.29 -7.68
C GLU A 39 17.10 -13.53 -7.73
N ASN A 40 17.12 -14.37 -6.70
CA ASN A 40 16.30 -15.57 -6.65
C ASN A 40 14.82 -15.20 -6.40
N LEU A 41 14.57 -14.32 -5.42
CA LEU A 41 13.22 -13.88 -5.09
C LEU A 41 12.58 -13.13 -6.26
N VAL A 42 13.34 -12.26 -6.93
CA VAL A 42 12.87 -11.49 -8.10
C VAL A 42 12.67 -12.40 -9.32
N ALA A 43 13.47 -13.45 -9.49
CA ALA A 43 13.27 -14.40 -10.59
C ALA A 43 12.00 -15.24 -10.42
N GLU A 44 11.62 -15.56 -9.19
CA GLU A 44 10.35 -16.25 -8.87
C GLU A 44 9.15 -15.30 -8.88
N HIS A 45 9.35 -14.01 -8.63
CA HIS A 45 8.35 -12.97 -8.45
C HIS A 45 8.70 -11.70 -9.22
N GLU A 46 8.57 -11.74 -10.54
CA GLU A 46 8.96 -10.63 -11.44
C GLU A 46 8.26 -9.29 -11.11
N GLU A 47 7.09 -9.33 -10.47
CA GLU A 47 6.35 -8.15 -10.06
C GLU A 47 7.09 -7.30 -9.02
N LEU A 48 7.98 -7.88 -8.19
CA LEU A 48 8.82 -7.13 -7.25
C LEU A 48 9.70 -6.10 -7.96
N ALA A 49 10.27 -6.48 -9.11
CA ALA A 49 11.07 -5.57 -9.92
C ALA A 49 10.24 -4.40 -10.47
N LYS A 50 8.92 -4.60 -10.68
CA LYS A 50 8.00 -3.55 -11.12
C LYS A 50 7.55 -2.64 -10.00
N PHE A 51 7.39 -3.17 -8.78
CA PHE A 51 7.01 -2.37 -7.61
C PHE A 51 8.16 -1.52 -7.08
N TYR A 52 9.40 -2.02 -7.13
CA TYR A 52 10.55 -1.34 -6.53
C TYR A 52 10.74 0.12 -6.98
N PRO A 53 10.69 0.45 -8.28
CA PRO A 53 10.80 1.85 -8.72
C PRO A 53 9.66 2.74 -8.24
N GLN A 54 8.48 2.17 -7.95
CA GLN A 54 7.31 2.93 -7.53
C GLN A 54 7.50 3.53 -6.13
N PHE A 55 8.31 2.91 -5.27
CA PHE A 55 8.57 3.44 -3.93
C PHE A 55 9.25 4.81 -3.93
N ALA A 56 10.03 5.14 -4.98
CA ALA A 56 10.65 6.45 -5.12
C ALA A 56 9.63 7.58 -5.33
N THR A 57 8.42 7.25 -5.81
CA THR A 57 7.33 8.18 -6.11
C THR A 57 6.11 7.97 -5.20
N THR A 58 6.25 7.15 -4.16
CA THR A 58 5.17 6.88 -3.21
C THR A 58 4.83 8.12 -2.40
N HIS A 59 3.54 8.42 -2.33
CA HIS A 59 2.99 9.45 -1.46
C HIS A 59 2.22 8.81 -0.29
N PRO A 60 2.30 9.39 0.91
CA PRO A 60 1.47 8.93 2.03
C PRO A 60 0.00 9.18 1.72
N ARG A 61 -0.87 8.43 2.39
CA ARG A 61 -2.31 8.68 2.33
C ARG A 61 -2.62 10.09 2.83
N PRO A 62 -3.68 10.73 2.34
CA PRO A 62 -4.09 12.05 2.82
C PRO A 62 -4.27 12.05 4.35
N GLN A 63 -3.74 13.09 5.00
CA GLN A 63 -3.89 13.30 6.44
C GLN A 63 -5.17 14.10 6.70
N LEU A 64 -6.31 13.42 6.69
CA LEU A 64 -7.62 14.00 6.93
C LEU A 64 -8.12 13.56 8.30
N ALA A 65 -8.80 14.46 9.03
CA ALA A 65 -9.40 14.14 10.34
C ALA A 65 -10.39 12.97 10.21
N ASP A 66 -11.22 13.01 9.17
CA ASP A 66 -12.25 12.01 8.88
C ASP A 66 -11.85 11.11 7.70
N TYR A 67 -10.57 10.67 7.67
CA TYR A 67 -10.02 9.84 6.59
C TYR A 67 -10.88 8.61 6.29
N SER A 68 -11.42 7.96 7.32
CA SER A 68 -12.22 6.74 7.13
C SER A 68 -13.52 7.03 6.37
N GLU A 69 -14.17 8.15 6.65
CA GLU A 69 -15.39 8.56 5.95
C GLU A 69 -15.08 8.94 4.50
N TRP A 70 -14.05 9.77 4.29
CA TRP A 70 -13.55 10.09 2.95
C TRP A 70 -13.23 8.83 2.15
N SER A 71 -12.45 7.92 2.72
CA SER A 71 -12.04 6.68 2.05
C SER A 71 -13.24 5.80 1.68
N ASN A 72 -14.22 5.66 2.56
CA ASN A 72 -15.44 4.89 2.29
C ASN A 72 -16.30 5.50 1.17
N THR A 73 -16.23 6.82 0.99
CA THR A 73 -16.97 7.52 -0.06
C THR A 73 -16.25 7.44 -1.41
N VAL A 74 -14.92 7.53 -1.42
CA VAL A 74 -14.12 7.56 -2.65
C VAL A 74 -13.85 6.16 -3.23
N GLN A 75 -13.68 5.13 -2.40
CA GLN A 75 -13.41 3.76 -2.86
C GLN A 75 -14.45 3.20 -3.85
N PRO A 76 -15.78 3.38 -3.65
CA PRO A 76 -16.77 2.92 -4.61
C PRO A 76 -16.64 3.58 -5.99
N LEU A 77 -16.23 4.84 -6.06
CA LEU A 77 -16.02 5.57 -7.31
C LEU A 77 -14.87 4.93 -8.11
N PHE A 78 -13.75 4.64 -7.46
CA PHE A 78 -12.64 3.96 -8.11
C PHE A 78 -12.99 2.52 -8.49
N SER A 79 -13.73 1.81 -7.65
CA SER A 79 -14.19 0.46 -7.96
C SER A 79 -15.11 0.44 -9.20
N ALA A 80 -15.98 1.44 -9.36
CA ALA A 80 -16.84 1.60 -10.52
C ALA A 80 -16.02 1.86 -11.80
N ALA A 81 -14.98 2.68 -11.73
CA ALA A 81 -14.07 2.91 -12.85
C ALA A 81 -13.29 1.64 -13.23
N LEU A 82 -12.74 0.92 -12.25
CA LEU A 82 -12.01 -0.32 -12.48
C LEU A 82 -12.88 -1.43 -13.07
N SER A 83 -14.16 -1.48 -12.72
CA SER A 83 -15.12 -2.42 -13.30
C SER A 83 -15.68 -1.99 -14.66
N GLY A 84 -15.35 -0.79 -15.13
CA GLY A 84 -15.89 -0.22 -16.37
C GLY A 84 -17.33 0.28 -16.27
N SER A 85 -17.89 0.40 -15.05
CA SER A 85 -19.26 0.88 -14.84
C SER A 85 -19.39 2.40 -14.99
N THR A 86 -18.27 3.13 -14.85
CA THR A 86 -18.17 4.57 -15.10
C THR A 86 -16.85 4.89 -15.79
N SER A 87 -16.75 6.06 -16.41
CA SER A 87 -15.49 6.49 -17.01
C SER A 87 -14.46 6.84 -15.92
N ILE A 88 -13.17 6.71 -16.23
CA ILE A 88 -12.08 7.13 -15.31
C ILE A 88 -12.20 8.62 -15.01
N GLU A 89 -12.50 9.44 -16.02
CA GLU A 89 -12.67 10.89 -15.90
C GLU A 89 -13.80 11.25 -14.95
N ASP A 90 -14.97 10.64 -15.11
CA ASP A 90 -16.14 10.89 -14.24
C ASP A 90 -15.85 10.44 -12.79
N ALA A 91 -15.19 9.30 -12.60
CA ALA A 91 -14.83 8.82 -11.27
C ALA A 91 -13.85 9.76 -10.56
N LEU A 92 -12.86 10.29 -11.29
CA LEU A 92 -11.89 11.24 -10.74
C LEU A 92 -12.54 12.58 -10.41
N ASN A 93 -13.40 13.12 -11.28
CA ASN A 93 -14.13 14.36 -11.04
C ASN A 93 -15.05 14.27 -9.81
N GLN A 94 -15.76 13.16 -9.66
CA GLN A 94 -16.60 12.92 -8.48
C GLN A 94 -15.75 12.75 -7.21
N ALA A 95 -14.60 12.07 -7.30
CA ALA A 95 -13.70 11.91 -6.18
C ALA A 95 -13.08 13.25 -5.74
N GLU A 96 -12.79 14.15 -6.68
CA GLU A 96 -12.32 15.51 -6.41
C GLU A 96 -13.40 16.33 -5.69
N GLU A 97 -14.62 16.38 -6.22
CA GLU A 97 -15.76 17.09 -5.63
C GLU A 97 -16.04 16.64 -4.18
N VAL A 98 -16.07 15.32 -3.97
CA VAL A 98 -16.21 14.75 -2.62
C VAL A 98 -15.04 15.18 -1.71
N SER A 99 -13.82 15.13 -2.21
CA SER A 99 -12.62 15.43 -1.41
C SER A 99 -12.57 16.88 -0.95
N GLU A 100 -13.09 17.83 -1.71
CA GLU A 100 -13.16 19.25 -1.32
C GLU A 100 -13.94 19.44 -0.01
N SER A 101 -14.95 18.63 0.26
CA SER A 101 -15.74 18.72 1.49
C SER A 101 -14.97 18.28 2.76
N PHE A 102 -13.88 17.53 2.60
CA PHE A 102 -13.04 17.02 3.69
C PHE A 102 -11.77 17.84 3.97
N VAL A 103 -11.45 18.79 3.10
CA VAL A 103 -10.22 19.62 3.20
C VAL A 103 -10.48 20.96 3.87
N ASN A 104 -11.73 21.37 4.06
CA ASN A 104 -12.14 22.68 4.64
C ASN A 104 -12.36 22.62 6.14
#